data_4c16a3dadc54e25b13c2c356630dbdb1
#
_entry.id   4c16a3dadc54e25b13c2c356630dbdb1
#
_cell.length_a   1.000
_cell.length_b   1.000
_cell.length_c   1.000
_cell.angle_alpha   90.00
_cell.angle_beta   90.00
_cell.angle_gamma   90.00
#
_symmetry.space_group_name_H-M   'P 1'
#
loop_
_entity.id
_entity.type
_entity.pdbx_description
1 polymer ?
#
loop_
_entity_poly.entity_id
_entity_poly.type
_entity_poly.pdbx_seq_one_letter_code
_entity_poly.pdbx_strand_id
1 'polypeptide(L)'
;MVWKEALENVHMRRKLTSIQRKFLIKINRAYNTAPTNALQIMANTLPIHLKAKYIIWNWYLTAKSTQHGYDIPGYDEIYHEIKNNCKTIDITKPNFRIDRKLKKDEFIEHPAGNINYTIHWDNDNNKEIKSKWKIYTDGSKNDNGTGAGFIVKNNNDRTTYQHYYSMATQCTNSQAEMFALLKAIQHIQNNIDIFKGSISILTDSKAALHNLNQLTHPTALAKRLYDAANTLGTVRKLSFGWIRGHSGVKSNEIADKLAKLGASSNISPSFTDTPQVGVKNYIMSLIEKIWQHEWETGRNCFLFIPSIQTRKKAKHYVPNSLTTQVLLGHGNFPAYLHRFKLSENDKCDCSDDEIGDAAHFAFLCTKHDNYRTKLMHEYLTNNPRWPPTEHKIFENKTLWRTFEEFIYNTGALVVKNSEHQRYNTEDTSEDENNLQEESMDDNSDEEESS
;
A
#
# COMPACT_ATOMS: atom_id res chain seq x y z
N MET A 1 6.26 16.40 15.77
CA MET A 1 6.94 15.81 14.59
C MET A 1 7.71 16.90 13.89
N VAL A 2 9.02 16.87 13.96
CA VAL A 2 9.96 17.94 13.54
C VAL A 2 9.83 18.39 12.06
N TRP A 3 9.31 17.52 11.20
CA TRP A 3 9.29 17.77 9.77
C TRP A 3 7.97 18.33 9.19
N LYS A 4 6.93 18.55 10.02
CA LYS A 4 5.63 19.06 9.52
C LYS A 4 5.80 20.44 8.88
N GLU A 5 6.38 21.36 9.62
CA GLU A 5 6.61 22.74 9.19
C GLU A 5 7.56 22.82 7.99
N ALA A 6 8.59 21.95 7.95
CA ALA A 6 9.50 21.86 6.82
C ALA A 6 8.81 21.50 5.50
N LEU A 7 7.70 20.73 5.53
CA LEU A 7 6.96 20.37 4.31
C LEU A 7 6.06 21.50 3.80
N GLU A 8 5.68 22.44 4.65
CA GLU A 8 4.92 23.64 4.29
C GLU A 8 5.86 24.68 3.66
N ASN A 9 7.15 24.65 4.00
CA ASN A 9 8.16 25.51 3.44
C ASN A 9 8.57 25.06 2.02
N VAL A 10 8.37 25.94 1.03
CA VAL A 10 8.68 25.69 -0.39
C VAL A 10 10.16 25.40 -0.60
N HIS A 11 11.04 26.09 0.09
CA HIS A 11 12.50 25.91 0.02
C HIS A 11 12.92 24.52 0.47
N MET A 12 12.43 24.07 1.63
CA MET A 12 12.72 22.74 2.16
C MET A 12 12.17 21.63 1.25
N ARG A 13 10.98 21.82 0.68
CA ARG A 13 10.45 20.88 -0.32
C ARG A 13 11.34 20.80 -1.55
N ARG A 14 11.84 21.92 -2.07
CA ARG A 14 12.77 21.94 -3.20
C ARG A 14 14.07 21.20 -2.87
N LYS A 15 14.70 21.46 -1.72
CA LYS A 15 15.91 20.74 -1.28
C LYS A 15 15.68 19.22 -1.19
N LEU A 16 14.59 18.78 -0.58
CA LEU A 16 14.26 17.35 -0.50
C LEU A 16 14.02 16.74 -1.89
N THR A 17 13.30 17.45 -2.76
CA THR A 17 13.05 17.01 -4.14
C THR A 17 14.34 16.92 -4.94
N SER A 18 15.28 17.86 -4.78
CA SER A 18 16.60 17.84 -5.43
C SER A 18 17.40 16.59 -5.03
N ILE A 19 17.40 16.24 -3.74
CA ILE A 19 18.05 15.00 -3.26
C ILE A 19 17.41 13.78 -3.93
N GLN A 20 16.10 13.66 -3.91
CA GLN A 20 15.38 12.54 -4.53
C GLN A 20 15.70 12.44 -6.03
N ARG A 21 15.75 13.58 -6.71
CA ARG A 21 16.01 13.70 -8.15
C ARG A 21 17.34 13.04 -8.54
N LYS A 22 18.43 13.25 -7.79
CA LYS A 22 19.75 12.67 -8.07
C LYS A 22 19.70 11.13 -8.17
N PHE A 23 18.90 10.49 -7.30
CA PHE A 23 18.68 9.04 -7.36
C PHE A 23 17.77 8.64 -8.52
N LEU A 24 16.70 9.40 -8.77
CA LEU A 24 15.73 9.10 -9.81
C LEU A 24 16.35 9.18 -11.22
N ILE A 25 17.24 10.12 -11.49
CA ILE A 25 18.01 10.20 -12.75
C ILE A 25 18.78 8.90 -12.98
N LYS A 26 19.50 8.41 -11.97
CA LYS A 26 20.25 7.14 -12.05
C LYS A 26 19.36 5.92 -12.22
N ILE A 27 18.26 5.83 -11.46
CA ILE A 27 17.28 4.72 -11.54
C ILE A 27 16.68 4.63 -12.93
N ASN A 28 16.26 5.77 -13.48
CA ASN A 28 15.62 5.83 -14.80
C ASN A 28 16.64 5.86 -15.96
N ARG A 29 17.94 5.97 -15.68
CA ARG A 29 19.00 6.17 -16.68
C ARG A 29 18.69 7.35 -17.61
N ALA A 30 18.18 8.43 -17.02
CA ALA A 30 17.70 9.61 -17.72
C ALA A 30 18.77 10.69 -17.82
N TYR A 31 18.59 11.63 -18.75
CA TYR A 31 19.37 12.86 -18.82
C TYR A 31 19.02 13.81 -17.66
N ASN A 32 19.98 14.65 -17.28
CA ASN A 32 19.81 15.65 -16.22
C ASN A 32 18.66 16.65 -16.48
N THR A 33 18.29 16.88 -17.71
CA THR A 33 17.17 17.74 -18.14
C THR A 33 15.79 17.12 -17.93
N ALA A 34 15.69 15.84 -17.55
CA ALA A 34 14.42 15.12 -17.40
C ALA A 34 13.56 15.73 -16.28
N PRO A 35 12.25 15.94 -16.48
CA PRO A 35 11.35 16.48 -15.47
C PRO A 35 11.24 15.55 -14.24
N THR A 36 11.32 16.10 -13.04
CA THR A 36 11.32 15.30 -11.80
C THR A 36 10.03 14.49 -11.59
N ASN A 37 8.87 15.06 -11.93
CA ASN A 37 7.58 14.36 -11.86
C ASN A 37 7.53 13.15 -12.80
N ALA A 38 8.07 13.25 -14.01
CA ALA A 38 8.18 12.12 -14.93
C ALA A 38 9.13 11.04 -14.39
N LEU A 39 10.27 11.43 -13.83
CA LEU A 39 11.19 10.49 -13.18
C LEU A 39 10.55 9.74 -12.00
N GLN A 40 9.73 10.43 -11.20
CA GLN A 40 9.01 9.85 -10.07
C GLN A 40 8.01 8.80 -10.53
N ILE A 41 7.21 9.11 -11.57
CA ILE A 41 6.21 8.18 -12.10
C ILE A 41 6.89 6.97 -12.76
N MET A 42 7.89 7.18 -13.61
CA MET A 42 8.62 6.09 -14.27
C MET A 42 9.28 5.14 -13.27
N ALA A 43 9.91 5.66 -12.23
CA ALA A 43 10.48 4.85 -11.14
C ALA A 43 9.42 4.26 -10.19
N ASN A 44 8.13 4.57 -10.37
CA ASN A 44 7.06 4.23 -9.42
C ASN A 44 7.41 4.62 -7.98
N THR A 45 8.00 5.80 -7.83
CA THR A 45 8.50 6.31 -6.55
C THR A 45 7.71 7.56 -6.16
N LEU A 46 7.04 7.47 -5.01
CA LEU A 46 6.23 8.57 -4.49
C LEU A 46 7.10 9.83 -4.30
N PRO A 47 6.62 11.03 -4.72
CA PRO A 47 7.26 12.29 -4.39
C PRO A 47 7.57 12.39 -2.89
N ILE A 48 8.76 12.87 -2.53
CA ILE A 48 9.24 12.81 -1.16
C ILE A 48 8.34 13.59 -0.18
N HIS A 49 7.75 14.71 -0.61
CA HIS A 49 6.81 15.47 0.20
C HIS A 49 5.51 14.71 0.45
N LEU A 50 5.00 13.96 -0.55
CA LEU A 50 3.83 13.10 -0.38
C LEU A 50 4.14 11.88 0.50
N LYS A 51 5.37 11.34 0.41
CA LYS A 51 5.82 10.28 1.30
C LYS A 51 5.87 10.74 2.75
N ALA A 52 6.37 11.94 2.98
CA ALA A 52 6.40 12.53 4.31
C ALA A 52 4.96 12.82 4.83
N LYS A 53 4.08 13.37 3.97
CA LYS A 53 2.65 13.56 4.29
C LYS A 53 1.98 12.24 4.68
N TYR A 54 2.22 11.16 3.92
CA TYR A 54 1.75 9.81 4.26
C TYR A 54 2.19 9.36 5.66
N ILE A 55 3.47 9.57 6.00
CA ILE A 55 4.01 9.18 7.31
C ILE A 55 3.37 10.01 8.43
N ILE A 56 3.23 11.32 8.22
CA ILE A 56 2.61 12.24 9.17
C ILE A 56 1.15 11.84 9.43
N TRP A 57 0.35 11.68 8.39
CA TRP A 57 -1.05 11.31 8.51
C TRP A 57 -1.25 9.96 9.23
N ASN A 58 -0.42 8.95 8.90
CA ASN A 58 -0.46 7.66 9.61
C ASN A 58 -0.12 7.82 11.10
N TRP A 59 0.88 8.64 11.42
CA TRP A 59 1.27 8.86 12.80
C TRP A 59 0.15 9.53 13.59
N TYR A 60 -0.45 10.60 13.08
CA TYR A 60 -1.53 11.31 13.77
C TYR A 60 -2.75 10.43 13.99
N LEU A 61 -3.22 9.71 12.98
CA LEU A 61 -4.36 8.80 13.13
C LEU A 61 -4.08 7.65 14.11
N THR A 62 -2.86 7.12 14.11
CA THR A 62 -2.47 6.08 15.07
C THR A 62 -2.36 6.63 16.49
N ALA A 63 -1.84 7.84 16.66
CA ALA A 63 -1.70 8.47 17.96
C ALA A 63 -3.07 8.79 18.62
N LYS A 64 -4.07 9.21 17.85
CA LYS A 64 -5.44 9.43 18.35
C LYS A 64 -6.08 8.18 18.92
N SER A 65 -5.75 7.01 18.42
CA SER A 65 -6.31 5.74 18.91
C SER A 65 -5.75 5.32 20.28
N THR A 66 -4.78 6.08 20.82
CA THR A 66 -4.30 5.90 22.19
C THR A 66 -5.12 6.78 23.16
N GLN A 67 -5.29 6.33 24.40
CA GLN A 67 -6.04 7.08 25.42
C GLN A 67 -5.46 8.49 25.71
N HIS A 68 -4.23 8.76 25.27
CA HIS A 68 -3.50 10.02 25.46
C HIS A 68 -3.55 10.96 24.23
N GLY A 69 -4.40 10.65 23.23
CA GLY A 69 -4.37 11.33 21.94
C GLY A 69 -5.10 12.68 21.86
N TYR A 70 -5.66 13.19 22.95
CA TYR A 70 -6.49 14.39 22.90
C TYR A 70 -5.71 15.71 22.83
N ASP A 71 -4.42 15.73 23.21
CA ASP A 71 -3.60 16.93 23.27
C ASP A 71 -2.39 16.91 22.31
N ILE A 72 -2.55 16.37 21.10
CA ILE A 72 -1.48 16.41 20.13
C ILE A 72 -1.58 17.71 19.32
N PRO A 73 -0.61 18.64 19.46
CA PRO A 73 -0.62 19.89 18.72
C PRO A 73 -0.75 19.66 17.20
N GLY A 74 -1.63 20.40 16.54
CA GLY A 74 -1.88 20.29 15.10
C GLY A 74 -2.64 19.03 14.66
N TYR A 75 -3.24 18.28 15.62
CA TYR A 75 -4.07 17.12 15.28
C TYR A 75 -5.31 17.51 14.48
N ASP A 76 -6.03 18.52 14.93
CA ASP A 76 -7.31 18.94 14.33
C ASP A 76 -7.11 19.43 12.88
N GLU A 77 -6.04 20.16 12.60
CA GLU A 77 -5.69 20.62 11.26
C GLU A 77 -5.48 19.45 10.31
N ILE A 78 -4.65 18.48 10.70
CA ILE A 78 -4.39 17.27 9.90
C ILE A 78 -5.63 16.41 9.78
N TYR A 79 -6.42 16.30 10.85
CA TYR A 79 -7.67 15.59 10.83
C TYR A 79 -8.65 16.21 9.83
N HIS A 80 -8.78 17.54 9.82
CA HIS A 80 -9.60 18.26 8.84
C HIS A 80 -9.06 18.11 7.41
N GLU A 81 -7.76 18.15 7.23
CA GLU A 81 -7.14 17.90 5.93
C GLU A 81 -7.46 16.49 5.40
N ILE A 82 -7.31 15.47 6.23
CA ILE A 82 -7.67 14.10 5.88
C ILE A 82 -9.18 14.00 5.61
N LYS A 83 -10.01 14.59 6.45
CA LYS A 83 -11.47 14.59 6.33
C LYS A 83 -11.94 15.22 5.02
N ASN A 84 -11.39 16.37 4.64
CA ASN A 84 -11.77 17.08 3.42
C ASN A 84 -11.41 16.30 2.15
N ASN A 85 -10.38 15.47 2.22
CA ASN A 85 -9.98 14.57 1.14
C ASN A 85 -10.65 13.19 1.19
N CYS A 86 -11.56 12.95 2.16
CA CYS A 86 -12.07 11.65 2.54
C CYS A 86 -13.59 11.56 2.41
N LYS A 87 -14.08 10.68 1.53
CA LYS A 87 -15.53 10.42 1.44
C LYS A 87 -15.95 8.99 1.88
N THR A 88 -15.00 8.08 2.08
CA THR A 88 -15.28 6.62 2.16
C THR A 88 -15.03 5.96 3.52
N ILE A 89 -14.14 6.49 4.36
CA ILE A 89 -14.02 6.05 5.75
C ILE A 89 -14.49 7.19 6.63
N ASP A 90 -15.53 6.97 7.39
CA ASP A 90 -16.05 7.96 8.32
C ASP A 90 -15.17 8.02 9.58
N ILE A 91 -13.97 8.61 9.41
CA ILE A 91 -13.07 8.93 10.54
C ILE A 91 -13.67 10.00 11.44
N THR A 92 -14.81 10.60 11.03
CA THR A 92 -15.50 11.65 11.78
C THR A 92 -16.36 11.12 12.91
N LYS A 93 -16.60 9.79 12.95
CA LYS A 93 -17.37 9.19 14.02
C LYS A 93 -16.65 9.40 15.35
N PRO A 94 -17.34 9.85 16.39
CA PRO A 94 -16.74 10.08 17.70
C PRO A 94 -16.08 8.85 18.32
N ASN A 95 -16.42 7.65 17.80
CA ASN A 95 -15.92 6.35 18.26
C ASN A 95 -14.99 5.66 17.24
N PHE A 96 -14.36 6.41 16.32
CA PHE A 96 -13.37 5.82 15.41
C PHE A 96 -12.19 5.30 16.23
N ARG A 97 -12.01 3.99 16.19
CA ARG A 97 -10.90 3.29 16.85
C ARG A 97 -10.09 2.51 15.83
N ILE A 98 -8.79 2.39 16.10
CA ILE A 98 -7.89 1.57 15.31
C ILE A 98 -7.43 0.39 16.15
N ASP A 99 -7.60 -0.82 15.62
CA ASP A 99 -6.96 -2.03 16.16
C ASP A 99 -5.47 -1.98 15.80
N ARG A 100 -4.73 -1.15 16.53
CA ARG A 100 -3.32 -0.89 16.32
C ARG A 100 -2.43 -1.94 16.99
N LYS A 101 -1.23 -2.07 16.49
CA LYS A 101 -0.17 -2.78 17.23
C LYS A 101 0.18 -2.04 18.50
N LEU A 102 0.24 -2.77 19.59
CA LEU A 102 0.63 -2.25 20.89
C LEU A 102 2.14 -2.01 20.95
N LYS A 103 2.55 -1.03 21.74
CA LYS A 103 3.97 -0.82 22.06
C LYS A 103 4.39 -1.82 23.14
N LYS A 104 5.70 -2.06 23.26
CA LYS A 104 6.23 -3.01 24.25
C LYS A 104 5.77 -2.73 25.68
N ASP A 105 5.74 -1.48 26.09
CA ASP A 105 5.29 -1.03 27.40
C ASP A 105 3.80 -1.27 27.68
N GLU A 106 3.01 -1.48 26.64
CA GLU A 106 1.56 -1.73 26.76
C GLU A 106 1.21 -3.24 26.88
N PHE A 107 2.17 -4.15 26.66
CA PHE A 107 1.92 -5.58 26.69
C PHE A 107 3.06 -6.41 27.29
N ILE A 108 4.01 -5.77 27.99
CA ILE A 108 5.08 -6.49 28.67
C ILE A 108 4.43 -7.50 29.62
N GLU A 109 4.64 -8.77 29.32
CA GLU A 109 4.37 -9.87 30.23
C GLU A 109 5.69 -10.29 30.86
N HIS A 110 5.63 -10.60 32.14
CA HIS A 110 6.80 -11.14 32.82
C HIS A 110 7.25 -12.43 32.13
N PRO A 111 8.54 -12.64 31.83
CA PRO A 111 9.02 -13.85 31.15
C PRO A 111 8.61 -15.16 31.84
N ALA A 112 8.33 -15.10 33.15
CA ALA A 112 7.80 -16.23 33.93
C ALA A 112 6.26 -16.31 33.92
N GLY A 113 5.56 -15.45 33.15
CA GLY A 113 4.11 -15.53 32.99
C GLY A 113 3.70 -16.79 32.29
N ASN A 114 3.07 -17.71 33.01
CA ASN A 114 2.59 -18.94 32.45
C ASN A 114 1.28 -18.72 31.71
N ILE A 115 1.19 -19.29 30.52
CA ILE A 115 -0.08 -19.43 29.79
C ILE A 115 -0.93 -20.43 30.53
N ASN A 116 -2.15 -20.05 30.94
CA ASN A 116 -3.06 -20.89 31.73
C ASN A 116 -3.94 -21.79 30.86
N TYR A 117 -3.51 -22.11 29.65
CA TYR A 117 -4.21 -23.02 28.73
C TYR A 117 -3.21 -23.77 27.86
N THR A 118 -3.70 -24.78 27.14
CA THR A 118 -2.88 -25.57 26.20
C THR A 118 -3.33 -25.30 24.77
N ILE A 119 -2.38 -25.34 23.79
CA ILE A 119 -2.68 -25.22 22.36
C ILE A 119 -2.25 -26.49 21.64
N HIS A 120 -3.19 -27.10 20.90
CA HIS A 120 -2.97 -28.29 20.08
C HIS A 120 -2.93 -27.85 18.59
N TRP A 121 -1.75 -27.94 17.98
CA TRP A 121 -1.51 -27.45 16.62
C TRP A 121 -1.88 -28.44 15.52
N ASP A 122 -1.79 -29.75 15.80
CA ASP A 122 -2.05 -30.80 14.83
C ASP A 122 -3.01 -31.83 15.39
N ASN A 123 -4.04 -32.12 14.62
CA ASN A 123 -4.91 -33.28 14.83
C ASN A 123 -4.40 -34.52 14.06
N ASP A 124 -3.10 -34.59 13.72
CA ASP A 124 -2.53 -35.63 12.85
C ASP A 124 -2.61 -37.05 13.39
N ASN A 125 -3.04 -37.21 14.63
CA ASN A 125 -3.19 -38.54 15.23
C ASN A 125 -4.64 -38.94 15.61
N ASN A 126 -5.67 -38.35 14.98
CA ASN A 126 -7.07 -38.70 15.29
C ASN A 126 -7.40 -38.75 16.79
N LYS A 127 -6.58 -38.15 17.64
CA LYS A 127 -6.86 -38.04 19.06
C LYS A 127 -7.88 -36.93 19.25
N GLU A 128 -9.14 -37.33 19.24
CA GLU A 128 -10.23 -36.45 19.63
C GLU A 128 -9.91 -35.78 20.97
N ILE A 129 -9.87 -34.45 21.00
CA ILE A 129 -9.65 -33.68 22.22
C ILE A 129 -10.83 -34.00 23.14
N LYS A 130 -10.59 -34.82 24.14
CA LYS A 130 -11.61 -35.21 25.14
C LYS A 130 -11.87 -34.04 26.07
N SER A 131 -12.99 -33.39 25.93
CA SER A 131 -13.43 -32.30 26.79
C SER A 131 -14.92 -32.39 27.04
N LYS A 132 -15.37 -31.85 28.17
CA LYS A 132 -16.79 -31.82 28.52
C LYS A 132 -17.57 -30.85 27.66
N TRP A 133 -16.90 -29.78 27.22
CA TRP A 133 -17.46 -28.74 26.35
C TRP A 133 -16.56 -28.54 25.15
N LYS A 134 -17.15 -28.54 23.96
CA LYS A 134 -16.46 -28.24 22.69
C LYS A 134 -17.11 -27.02 22.07
N ILE A 135 -16.30 -26.04 21.75
CA ILE A 135 -16.74 -24.81 21.11
C ILE A 135 -16.02 -24.69 19.76
N TYR A 136 -16.76 -24.45 18.70
CA TYR A 136 -16.23 -24.24 17.35
C TYR A 136 -16.45 -22.79 16.98
N THR A 137 -15.42 -22.15 16.46
CA THR A 137 -15.42 -20.72 16.11
C THR A 137 -14.95 -20.50 14.69
N ASP A 138 -15.52 -19.53 14.02
CA ASP A 138 -15.12 -19.14 12.67
C ASP A 138 -15.34 -17.65 12.43
N GLY A 139 -14.53 -17.06 11.52
CA GLY A 139 -14.63 -15.71 11.04
C GLY A 139 -14.83 -15.67 9.53
N SER A 140 -15.71 -14.81 9.03
CA SER A 140 -15.98 -14.69 7.61
C SER A 140 -15.90 -13.23 7.15
N LYS A 141 -15.30 -13.02 5.97
CA LYS A 141 -15.34 -11.76 5.26
C LYS A 141 -15.68 -12.00 3.79
N ASN A 142 -16.70 -11.28 3.30
CA ASN A 142 -17.11 -11.28 1.90
C ASN A 142 -17.44 -9.84 1.45
N ASP A 143 -17.96 -9.69 0.24
CA ASP A 143 -18.32 -8.39 -0.33
C ASP A 143 -19.45 -7.68 0.44
N ASN A 144 -20.30 -8.43 1.15
CA ASN A 144 -21.40 -7.90 1.94
C ASN A 144 -20.98 -7.39 3.31
N GLY A 145 -19.88 -7.93 3.88
CA GLY A 145 -19.41 -7.50 5.19
C GLY A 145 -18.44 -8.47 5.86
N THR A 146 -18.33 -8.30 7.17
CA THR A 146 -17.48 -9.13 8.04
C THR A 146 -18.31 -9.65 9.20
N GLY A 147 -18.15 -10.91 9.55
CA GLY A 147 -18.89 -11.55 10.63
C GLY A 147 -18.09 -12.61 11.37
N ALA A 148 -18.54 -12.92 12.56
CA ALA A 148 -17.96 -13.94 13.45
C ALA A 148 -19.06 -14.85 13.97
N GLY A 149 -18.75 -16.13 14.15
CA GLY A 149 -19.72 -17.11 14.63
C GLY A 149 -19.10 -18.12 15.55
N PHE A 150 -19.90 -18.66 16.48
CA PHE A 150 -19.48 -19.80 17.28
C PHE A 150 -20.68 -20.69 17.69
N ILE A 151 -20.36 -21.94 17.97
CA ILE A 151 -21.31 -22.94 18.43
C ILE A 151 -20.74 -23.67 19.64
N VAL A 152 -21.55 -23.93 20.64
CA VAL A 152 -21.22 -24.67 21.88
C VAL A 152 -21.87 -26.02 21.85
N LYS A 153 -21.10 -27.06 22.11
CA LYS A 153 -21.54 -28.44 22.26
C LYS A 153 -21.18 -29.03 23.63
N ASN A 154 -22.05 -29.82 24.16
CA ASN A 154 -21.78 -30.60 25.37
C ASN A 154 -21.09 -31.94 25.05
N ASN A 155 -20.79 -32.73 26.07
CA ASN A 155 -20.15 -34.05 25.94
C ASN A 155 -20.96 -35.08 25.12
N ASN A 156 -22.26 -34.89 24.95
CA ASN A 156 -23.14 -35.72 24.13
C ASN A 156 -23.27 -35.22 22.68
N ASP A 157 -22.37 -34.35 22.26
CA ASP A 157 -22.35 -33.67 20.95
C ASP A 157 -23.65 -32.90 20.61
N ARG A 158 -24.46 -32.57 21.62
CA ARG A 158 -25.65 -31.73 21.45
C ARG A 158 -25.25 -30.26 21.46
N THR A 159 -25.76 -29.50 20.48
CA THR A 159 -25.66 -28.05 20.48
C THR A 159 -26.47 -27.46 21.61
N THR A 160 -25.82 -26.72 22.49
CA THR A 160 -26.45 -26.04 23.63
C THR A 160 -26.60 -24.54 23.42
N TYR A 161 -25.74 -23.97 22.60
CA TYR A 161 -25.76 -22.55 22.25
C TYR A 161 -25.10 -22.30 20.90
N GLN A 162 -25.57 -21.31 20.17
CA GLN A 162 -24.92 -20.82 18.95
C GLN A 162 -25.25 -19.34 18.78
N HIS A 163 -24.30 -18.60 18.24
CA HIS A 163 -24.47 -17.18 18.01
C HIS A 163 -23.60 -16.67 16.89
N TYR A 164 -24.01 -15.57 16.24
CA TYR A 164 -23.21 -14.86 15.27
C TYR A 164 -23.20 -13.36 15.57
N TYR A 165 -22.18 -12.69 15.08
CA TYR A 165 -21.96 -11.26 15.26
C TYR A 165 -21.68 -10.61 13.92
N SER A 166 -22.29 -9.45 13.68
CA SER A 166 -21.86 -8.55 12.62
C SER A 166 -20.66 -7.73 13.08
N MET A 167 -19.74 -7.49 12.18
CA MET A 167 -18.59 -6.61 12.37
C MET A 167 -18.58 -5.55 11.28
N ALA A 168 -17.92 -4.41 11.53
CA ALA A 168 -17.84 -3.35 10.53
C ALA A 168 -17.11 -3.86 9.25
N THR A 169 -17.56 -3.39 8.10
CA THR A 169 -17.11 -3.86 6.78
C THR A 169 -15.61 -3.69 6.55
N GLN A 170 -14.96 -2.72 7.22
CA GLN A 170 -13.52 -2.49 7.17
C GLN A 170 -12.70 -3.54 7.96
N CYS A 171 -13.32 -4.35 8.81
CA CYS A 171 -12.63 -5.40 9.56
C CYS A 171 -12.05 -6.47 8.61
N THR A 172 -10.94 -7.08 9.02
CA THR A 172 -10.31 -8.18 8.27
C THR A 172 -10.85 -9.54 8.70
N ASN A 173 -10.64 -10.56 7.86
CA ASN A 173 -10.93 -11.94 8.23
C ASN A 173 -10.20 -12.38 9.51
N SER A 174 -8.91 -12.02 9.65
CA SER A 174 -8.14 -12.30 10.87
C SER A 174 -8.75 -11.66 12.13
N GLN A 175 -9.32 -10.48 12.02
CA GLN A 175 -10.04 -9.87 13.14
C GLN A 175 -11.34 -10.64 13.44
N ALA A 176 -12.05 -11.11 12.42
CA ALA A 176 -13.27 -11.89 12.61
C ALA A 176 -13.01 -13.21 13.34
N GLU A 177 -11.94 -13.91 12.97
CA GLU A 177 -11.48 -15.12 13.64
C GLU A 177 -11.14 -14.89 15.12
N MET A 178 -10.30 -13.87 15.40
CA MET A 178 -9.96 -13.51 16.78
C MET A 178 -11.18 -13.07 17.59
N PHE A 179 -12.11 -12.35 16.95
CA PHE A 179 -13.33 -11.88 17.59
C PHE A 179 -14.28 -13.01 17.89
N ALA A 180 -14.41 -14.03 17.03
CA ALA A 180 -15.18 -15.24 17.28
C ALA A 180 -14.66 -15.98 18.53
N LEU A 181 -13.33 -16.17 18.62
CA LEU A 181 -12.68 -16.77 19.81
C LEU A 181 -12.94 -15.95 21.07
N LEU A 182 -12.77 -14.62 21.00
CA LEU A 182 -13.01 -13.72 22.13
C LEU A 182 -14.46 -13.81 22.62
N LYS A 183 -15.42 -13.83 21.68
CA LYS A 183 -16.84 -13.91 22.01
C LYS A 183 -17.24 -15.28 22.61
N ALA A 184 -16.65 -16.35 22.13
CA ALA A 184 -16.82 -17.66 22.71
C ALA A 184 -16.31 -17.70 24.16
N ILE A 185 -15.11 -17.15 24.43
CA ILE A 185 -14.55 -17.04 25.77
C ILE A 185 -15.43 -16.19 26.68
N GLN A 186 -15.87 -15.02 26.22
CA GLN A 186 -16.76 -14.15 26.98
C GLN A 186 -18.11 -14.82 27.30
N HIS A 187 -18.67 -15.59 26.38
CA HIS A 187 -19.87 -16.38 26.65
C HIS A 187 -19.67 -17.40 27.78
N ILE A 188 -18.51 -18.08 27.78
CA ILE A 188 -18.16 -19.05 28.85
C ILE A 188 -18.00 -18.31 30.17
N GLN A 189 -17.29 -17.19 30.20
CA GLN A 189 -17.07 -16.39 31.42
C GLN A 189 -18.37 -15.89 32.03
N ASN A 190 -19.28 -15.39 31.18
CA ASN A 190 -20.60 -14.88 31.61
C ASN A 190 -21.53 -16.02 32.13
N ASN A 191 -21.24 -17.26 31.80
CA ASN A 191 -22.04 -18.44 32.19
C ASN A 191 -21.19 -19.49 32.90
N ILE A 192 -20.19 -19.07 33.67
CA ILE A 192 -19.14 -19.93 34.23
C ILE A 192 -19.67 -21.10 35.04
N ASP A 193 -20.82 -20.93 35.72
CA ASP A 193 -21.47 -21.99 36.54
C ASP A 193 -22.03 -23.13 35.70
N ILE A 194 -22.39 -22.89 34.45
CA ILE A 194 -22.84 -23.90 33.48
C ILE A 194 -21.64 -24.69 32.97
N PHE A 195 -20.52 -24.01 32.67
CA PHE A 195 -19.33 -24.59 32.06
C PHE A 195 -18.42 -25.28 33.08
N LYS A 196 -18.94 -26.29 33.77
CA LYS A 196 -18.13 -27.09 34.70
C LYS A 196 -17.32 -28.15 33.96
N GLY A 197 -16.02 -28.28 34.29
CA GLY A 197 -15.09 -29.27 33.72
C GLY A 197 -14.20 -28.69 32.63
N SER A 198 -13.68 -29.57 31.77
CA SER A 198 -12.74 -29.21 30.70
C SER A 198 -13.45 -28.61 29.51
N ILE A 199 -12.82 -27.60 28.91
CA ILE A 199 -13.31 -26.83 27.77
C ILE A 199 -12.28 -26.87 26.65
N SER A 200 -12.73 -27.16 25.43
CA SER A 200 -11.89 -27.05 24.22
C SER A 200 -12.53 -26.09 23.22
N ILE A 201 -11.77 -25.12 22.78
CA ILE A 201 -12.17 -24.16 21.74
C ILE A 201 -11.41 -24.50 20.46
N LEU A 202 -12.14 -24.77 19.39
CA LEU A 202 -11.64 -25.29 18.13
C LEU A 202 -11.84 -24.24 17.02
N THR A 203 -10.80 -24.00 16.25
CA THR A 203 -10.80 -23.04 15.13
C THR A 203 -9.94 -23.57 13.98
N ASP A 204 -10.23 -23.18 12.75
CA ASP A 204 -9.37 -23.45 11.59
C ASP A 204 -8.36 -22.33 11.32
N SER A 205 -8.37 -21.25 12.10
CA SER A 205 -7.45 -20.13 12.00
C SER A 205 -6.14 -20.38 12.77
N LYS A 206 -5.11 -20.89 12.10
CA LYS A 206 -3.75 -20.96 12.69
C LYS A 206 -3.24 -19.58 13.13
N ALA A 207 -3.56 -18.53 12.39
CA ALA A 207 -3.14 -17.17 12.70
C ALA A 207 -3.72 -16.68 14.04
N ALA A 208 -4.99 -16.98 14.33
CA ALA A 208 -5.62 -16.65 15.60
C ALA A 208 -4.97 -17.41 16.78
N LEU A 209 -4.66 -18.70 16.58
CA LEU A 209 -3.95 -19.52 17.59
C LEU A 209 -2.52 -19.03 17.84
N HIS A 210 -1.80 -18.55 16.80
CA HIS A 210 -0.48 -17.95 16.97
C HIS A 210 -0.52 -16.71 17.88
N ASN A 211 -1.56 -15.89 17.79
CA ASN A 211 -1.75 -14.76 18.70
C ASN A 211 -2.01 -15.17 20.16
N LEU A 212 -2.53 -16.37 20.39
CA LEU A 212 -2.67 -16.95 21.72
C LEU A 212 -1.35 -17.56 22.24
N ASN A 213 -0.54 -18.12 21.33
CA ASN A 213 0.71 -18.78 21.72
C ASN A 213 1.83 -17.80 22.06
N GLN A 214 1.93 -16.72 21.30
CA GLN A 214 3.03 -15.76 21.46
C GLN A 214 2.60 -14.33 21.09
N LEU A 215 2.68 -13.43 22.06
CA LEU A 215 2.43 -12.01 21.88
C LEU A 215 3.69 -11.29 21.38
N THR A 216 3.99 -11.40 20.08
CA THR A 216 5.03 -10.59 19.43
C THR A 216 4.39 -9.43 18.70
N HIS A 217 4.34 -8.24 19.24
CA HIS A 217 3.67 -7.08 18.65
C HIS A 217 2.16 -7.26 18.41
N PRO A 218 1.39 -7.62 19.46
CA PRO A 218 -0.04 -7.87 19.33
C PRO A 218 -0.82 -6.61 18.95
N THR A 219 -1.97 -6.81 18.30
CA THR A 219 -2.99 -5.76 18.22
C THR A 219 -3.78 -5.67 19.51
N ALA A 220 -4.55 -4.58 19.68
CA ALA A 220 -5.41 -4.43 20.84
C ALA A 220 -6.43 -5.58 20.96
N LEU A 221 -6.97 -6.06 19.83
CA LEU A 221 -7.87 -7.23 19.81
C LEU A 221 -7.14 -8.51 20.21
N ALA A 222 -5.93 -8.74 19.69
CA ALA A 222 -5.14 -9.93 20.04
C ALA A 222 -4.79 -9.95 21.53
N LYS A 223 -4.42 -8.80 22.11
CA LYS A 223 -4.17 -8.70 23.57
C LYS A 223 -5.42 -8.98 24.39
N ARG A 224 -6.58 -8.43 24.00
CA ARG A 224 -7.86 -8.73 24.68
C ARG A 224 -8.22 -10.20 24.63
N LEU A 225 -7.98 -10.87 23.48
CA LEU A 225 -8.20 -12.29 23.33
C LEU A 225 -7.29 -13.10 24.25
N TYR A 226 -6.00 -12.76 24.27
CA TYR A 226 -5.00 -13.40 25.12
C TYR A 226 -5.34 -13.26 26.62
N ASP A 227 -5.68 -12.06 27.07
CA ASP A 227 -6.04 -11.79 28.47
C ASP A 227 -7.30 -12.55 28.88
N ALA A 228 -8.32 -12.58 28.03
CA ALA A 228 -9.55 -13.31 28.28
C ALA A 228 -9.30 -14.83 28.38
N ALA A 229 -8.44 -15.36 27.51
CA ALA A 229 -8.07 -16.78 27.54
C ALA A 229 -7.30 -17.13 28.81
N ASN A 230 -6.32 -16.32 29.20
CA ASN A 230 -5.56 -16.53 30.43
C ASN A 230 -6.47 -16.46 31.67
N THR A 231 -7.35 -15.47 31.74
CA THR A 231 -8.31 -15.34 32.84
C THR A 231 -9.24 -16.56 32.93
N LEU A 232 -9.76 -17.04 31.81
CA LEU A 232 -10.59 -18.25 31.82
C LEU A 232 -9.79 -19.48 32.23
N GLY A 233 -8.53 -19.58 31.79
CA GLY A 233 -7.62 -20.68 32.08
C GLY A 233 -7.28 -20.85 33.57
N THR A 234 -7.34 -19.75 34.38
CA THR A 234 -7.14 -19.85 35.84
C THR A 234 -8.28 -20.57 36.56
N VAL A 235 -9.48 -20.51 36.00
CA VAL A 235 -10.69 -21.06 36.66
C VAL A 235 -11.23 -22.32 36.00
N ARG A 236 -10.80 -22.63 34.80
CA ARG A 236 -11.23 -23.81 34.04
C ARG A 236 -10.07 -24.44 33.29
N LYS A 237 -10.08 -25.77 33.17
CA LYS A 237 -9.13 -26.48 32.29
C LYS A 237 -9.47 -26.17 30.85
N LEU A 238 -8.71 -25.23 30.25
CA LEU A 238 -8.92 -24.70 28.91
C LEU A 238 -7.89 -25.23 27.93
N SER A 239 -8.34 -25.60 26.75
CA SER A 239 -7.47 -25.92 25.61
C SER A 239 -8.01 -25.30 24.32
N PHE A 240 -7.09 -24.94 23.44
CA PHE A 240 -7.38 -24.53 22.06
C PHE A 240 -6.88 -25.62 21.11
N GLY A 241 -7.58 -25.83 20.01
CA GLY A 241 -7.17 -26.78 18.99
C GLY A 241 -7.38 -26.27 17.58
N TRP A 242 -6.39 -26.52 16.72
CA TRP A 242 -6.55 -26.31 15.30
C TRP A 242 -7.32 -27.47 14.67
N ILE A 243 -8.26 -27.15 13.80
CA ILE A 243 -8.96 -28.10 12.94
C ILE A 243 -8.79 -27.68 11.48
N ARG A 244 -8.75 -28.65 10.59
CA ARG A 244 -8.64 -28.34 9.16
C ARG A 244 -9.97 -27.78 8.66
N GLY A 245 -9.93 -26.59 8.06
CA GLY A 245 -11.09 -25.98 7.39
C GLY A 245 -11.62 -26.88 6.27
N HIS A 246 -12.93 -26.89 6.08
CA HIS A 246 -13.62 -27.68 5.04
C HIS A 246 -13.30 -29.17 5.03
N SER A 247 -13.02 -29.74 6.19
CA SER A 247 -12.67 -31.17 6.37
C SER A 247 -13.87 -32.09 6.70
N GLY A 248 -15.12 -31.61 6.53
CA GLY A 248 -16.32 -32.35 6.83
C GLY A 248 -16.71 -32.39 8.32
N VAL A 249 -16.04 -31.60 9.17
CA VAL A 249 -16.41 -31.44 10.57
C VAL A 249 -17.69 -30.60 10.65
N LYS A 250 -18.85 -31.27 10.79
CA LYS A 250 -20.19 -30.65 10.79
C LYS A 250 -20.29 -29.40 11.69
N SER A 251 -19.66 -29.46 12.86
CA SER A 251 -19.73 -28.33 13.81
C SER A 251 -18.95 -27.12 13.37
N ASN A 252 -17.82 -27.30 12.66
CA ASN A 252 -17.09 -26.19 12.05
C ASN A 252 -17.85 -25.57 10.87
N GLU A 253 -18.51 -26.41 10.08
CA GLU A 253 -19.37 -25.93 8.99
C GLU A 253 -20.57 -25.11 9.51
N ILE A 254 -21.07 -25.41 10.71
CA ILE A 254 -22.10 -24.59 11.35
C ILE A 254 -21.52 -23.25 11.82
N ALA A 255 -20.30 -23.24 12.40
CA ALA A 255 -19.63 -22.00 12.79
C ALA A 255 -19.36 -21.10 11.57
N ASP A 256 -18.89 -21.68 10.44
CA ASP A 256 -18.70 -20.98 9.15
C ASP A 256 -20.03 -20.37 8.65
N LYS A 257 -21.13 -21.13 8.66
CA LYS A 257 -22.45 -20.61 8.29
C LYS A 257 -22.88 -19.45 9.19
N LEU A 258 -22.64 -19.54 10.50
CA LEU A 258 -22.94 -18.47 11.45
C LEU A 258 -22.09 -17.22 11.18
N ALA A 259 -20.79 -17.37 10.90
CA ALA A 259 -19.91 -16.27 10.55
C ALA A 259 -20.37 -15.58 9.24
N LYS A 260 -20.75 -16.34 8.22
CA LYS A 260 -21.32 -15.83 6.96
C LYS A 260 -22.66 -15.11 7.17
N LEU A 261 -23.52 -15.63 8.03
CA LEU A 261 -24.76 -14.95 8.43
C LEU A 261 -24.46 -13.61 9.10
N GLY A 262 -23.47 -13.57 10.00
CA GLY A 262 -23.01 -12.34 10.63
C GLY A 262 -22.50 -11.32 9.61
N ALA A 263 -21.74 -11.77 8.61
CA ALA A 263 -21.20 -10.92 7.55
C ALA A 263 -22.30 -10.32 6.63
N SER A 264 -23.41 -11.04 6.46
CA SER A 264 -24.52 -10.62 5.59
C SER A 264 -25.68 -9.98 6.35
N SER A 265 -25.58 -9.87 7.68
CA SER A 265 -26.66 -9.36 8.51
C SER A 265 -26.68 -7.83 8.56
N ASN A 266 -27.88 -7.25 8.65
CA ASN A 266 -28.08 -5.81 8.83
C ASN A 266 -28.08 -5.37 10.31
N ILE A 267 -27.53 -6.21 11.22
CA ILE A 267 -27.42 -5.90 12.64
C ILE A 267 -26.28 -4.91 12.87
N SER A 268 -26.46 -3.99 13.83
CA SER A 268 -25.40 -3.07 14.23
C SER A 268 -24.10 -3.83 14.56
N PRO A 269 -22.94 -3.38 14.01
CA PRO A 269 -21.68 -4.07 14.22
C PRO A 269 -21.30 -4.14 15.70
N SER A 270 -20.99 -5.34 16.17
CA SER A 270 -20.51 -5.59 17.55
C SER A 270 -19.03 -5.27 17.73
N PHE A 271 -18.30 -5.08 16.64
CA PHE A 271 -16.90 -4.67 16.60
C PHE A 271 -16.65 -3.75 15.42
N THR A 272 -16.05 -2.60 15.70
CA THR A 272 -15.88 -1.51 14.72
C THR A 272 -14.45 -1.04 14.57
N ASP A 273 -13.50 -1.60 15.34
CA ASP A 273 -12.12 -1.13 15.32
C ASP A 273 -11.48 -1.43 13.95
N THR A 274 -11.02 -0.37 13.29
CA THR A 274 -10.43 -0.46 11.94
C THR A 274 -9.04 -1.06 12.02
N PRO A 275 -8.70 -2.07 11.20
CA PRO A 275 -7.35 -2.63 11.22
C PRO A 275 -6.33 -1.58 10.78
N GLN A 276 -5.17 -1.52 11.44
CA GLN A 276 -4.12 -0.53 11.13
C GLN A 276 -3.67 -0.60 9.67
N VAL A 277 -3.65 -1.80 9.07
CA VAL A 277 -3.34 -1.97 7.65
C VAL A 277 -4.39 -1.32 6.75
N GLY A 278 -5.66 -1.39 7.11
CA GLY A 278 -6.76 -0.73 6.40
C GLY A 278 -6.60 0.79 6.40
N VAL A 279 -6.26 1.36 7.54
CA VAL A 279 -5.97 2.81 7.67
C VAL A 279 -4.79 3.22 6.78
N LYS A 280 -3.69 2.45 6.82
CA LYS A 280 -2.50 2.72 5.98
C LYS A 280 -2.82 2.68 4.49
N ASN A 281 -3.57 1.66 4.05
CA ASN A 281 -3.97 1.51 2.65
C ASN A 281 -4.89 2.66 2.22
N TYR A 282 -5.78 3.05 3.10
CA TYR A 282 -6.69 4.15 2.86
C TYR A 282 -5.94 5.49 2.71
N ILE A 283 -5.06 5.83 3.65
CA ILE A 283 -4.22 7.03 3.55
C ILE A 283 -3.39 6.98 2.26
N MET A 284 -2.82 5.81 1.91
CA MET A 284 -2.08 5.67 0.67
C MET A 284 -2.95 5.96 -0.55
N SER A 285 -4.20 5.52 -0.57
CA SER A 285 -5.12 5.82 -1.67
C SER A 285 -5.42 7.31 -1.82
N LEU A 286 -5.49 8.06 -0.71
CA LEU A 286 -5.63 9.52 -0.73
C LEU A 286 -4.37 10.19 -1.28
N ILE A 287 -3.21 9.77 -0.80
CA ILE A 287 -1.91 10.27 -1.28
C ILE A 287 -1.75 10.02 -2.78
N GLU A 288 -2.17 8.86 -3.28
CA GLU A 288 -2.13 8.54 -4.70
C GLU A 288 -3.07 9.44 -5.53
N LYS A 289 -4.22 9.82 -5.00
CA LYS A 289 -5.10 10.80 -5.65
C LYS A 289 -4.43 12.17 -5.75
N ILE A 290 -3.76 12.63 -4.69
CA ILE A 290 -2.99 13.87 -4.71
C ILE A 290 -1.86 13.77 -5.74
N TRP A 291 -1.12 12.66 -5.74
CA TRP A 291 -0.06 12.41 -6.70
C TRP A 291 -0.57 12.38 -8.14
N GLN A 292 -1.71 11.75 -8.39
CA GLN A 292 -2.34 11.76 -9.71
C GLN A 292 -2.66 13.19 -10.17
N HIS A 293 -3.22 14.01 -9.30
CA HIS A 293 -3.51 15.41 -9.64
C HIS A 293 -2.23 16.21 -9.97
N GLU A 294 -1.16 16.03 -9.20
CA GLU A 294 0.14 16.65 -9.50
C GLU A 294 0.73 16.12 -10.82
N TRP A 295 0.43 14.87 -11.19
CA TRP A 295 0.90 14.25 -12.43
C TRP A 295 0.16 14.72 -13.69
N GLU A 296 -1.09 15.10 -13.61
CA GLU A 296 -1.92 15.53 -14.75
C GLU A 296 -1.36 16.76 -15.48
N THR A 297 -0.40 17.45 -14.90
CA THR A 297 0.31 18.58 -15.51
C THR A 297 1.51 18.19 -16.38
N GLY A 298 1.89 16.89 -16.46
CA GLY A 298 3.03 16.37 -17.22
C GLY A 298 2.72 16.20 -18.71
N ARG A 299 3.71 16.50 -19.62
CA ARG A 299 3.45 16.48 -21.07
C ARG A 299 3.81 15.16 -21.77
N ASN A 300 5.09 14.81 -21.99
CA ASN A 300 5.45 13.68 -22.87
C ASN A 300 5.24 12.31 -22.26
N CYS A 301 5.75 12.06 -21.07
CA CYS A 301 5.59 10.78 -20.38
C CYS A 301 4.13 10.46 -20.05
N PHE A 302 3.27 11.49 -19.96
CA PHE A 302 1.83 11.35 -19.69
C PHE A 302 1.10 10.56 -20.78
N LEU A 303 1.52 10.64 -22.02
CA LEU A 303 0.91 9.88 -23.12
C LEU A 303 1.04 8.36 -22.92
N PHE A 304 2.20 7.91 -22.47
CA PHE A 304 2.46 6.50 -22.16
C PHE A 304 1.94 6.09 -20.80
N ILE A 305 2.04 6.96 -19.80
CA ILE A 305 1.69 6.70 -18.40
C ILE A 305 0.70 7.76 -17.90
N PRO A 306 -0.55 7.73 -18.35
CA PRO A 306 -1.54 8.76 -18.00
C PRO A 306 -1.96 8.70 -16.54
N SER A 307 -1.75 7.57 -15.87
CA SER A 307 -2.14 7.44 -14.47
C SER A 307 -1.12 6.68 -13.64
N ILE A 308 -1.12 6.98 -12.33
CA ILE A 308 -0.37 6.23 -11.31
C ILE A 308 -0.75 4.74 -11.38
N GLN A 309 -2.01 4.42 -11.63
CA GLN A 309 -2.49 3.05 -11.71
C GLN A 309 -1.95 2.34 -12.94
N THR A 310 -1.86 3.00 -14.10
CA THR A 310 -1.20 2.49 -15.31
C THR A 310 0.23 2.06 -14.99
N ARG A 311 1.01 2.93 -14.33
CA ARG A 311 2.39 2.60 -13.94
C ARG A 311 2.46 1.43 -12.94
N LYS A 312 1.60 1.40 -11.96
CA LYS A 312 1.57 0.33 -10.94
C LYS A 312 1.24 -1.04 -11.51
N LYS A 313 0.35 -1.10 -12.49
CA LYS A 313 -0.02 -2.35 -13.19
C LYS A 313 1.08 -2.84 -14.09
N ALA A 314 1.86 -1.95 -14.71
CA ALA A 314 2.96 -2.28 -15.62
C ALA A 314 4.20 -2.80 -14.86
N LYS A 315 4.07 -3.94 -14.19
CA LYS A 315 5.17 -4.60 -13.46
C LYS A 315 6.30 -5.10 -14.38
N HIS A 316 6.03 -5.24 -15.66
CA HIS A 316 6.99 -5.64 -16.68
C HIS A 316 7.93 -4.50 -17.08
N TYR A 317 7.56 -3.25 -16.82
CA TYR A 317 8.39 -2.10 -17.17
C TYR A 317 9.58 -1.97 -16.22
N VAL A 318 10.77 -2.00 -16.81
CA VAL A 318 12.05 -1.73 -16.13
C VAL A 318 12.72 -0.57 -16.87
N PRO A 319 13.04 0.54 -16.20
CA PRO A 319 13.68 1.69 -16.83
C PRO A 319 15.01 1.31 -17.49
N ASN A 320 15.18 1.72 -18.74
CA ASN A 320 16.44 1.64 -19.49
C ASN A 320 16.70 2.93 -20.27
N SER A 321 17.93 3.20 -20.65
CA SER A 321 18.31 4.49 -21.28
C SER A 321 17.59 4.75 -22.60
N LEU A 322 17.30 3.74 -23.40
CA LEU A 322 16.68 3.88 -24.71
C LEU A 322 15.18 4.20 -24.61
N THR A 323 14.43 3.38 -23.87
CA THR A 323 12.98 3.63 -23.67
C THR A 323 12.73 4.89 -22.86
N THR A 324 13.63 5.22 -21.92
CA THR A 324 13.55 6.47 -21.14
C THR A 324 13.63 7.70 -22.06
N GLN A 325 14.50 7.72 -23.07
CA GLN A 325 14.56 8.81 -24.05
C GLN A 325 13.21 9.00 -24.74
N VAL A 326 12.59 7.93 -25.22
CA VAL A 326 11.29 7.99 -25.91
C VAL A 326 10.17 8.46 -24.98
N LEU A 327 10.07 7.87 -23.78
CA LEU A 327 9.05 8.25 -22.81
C LEU A 327 9.12 9.72 -22.39
N LEU A 328 10.33 10.25 -22.26
CA LEU A 328 10.54 11.64 -21.85
C LEU A 328 10.53 12.62 -23.03
N GLY A 329 10.78 12.15 -24.24
CA GLY A 329 11.10 13.00 -25.39
C GLY A 329 12.43 13.72 -25.23
N HIS A 330 13.33 13.19 -24.38
CA HIS A 330 14.64 13.74 -24.08
C HIS A 330 15.72 12.74 -24.50
N GLY A 331 16.47 13.07 -25.54
CA GLY A 331 17.48 12.16 -26.05
C GLY A 331 17.99 12.54 -27.43
N ASN A 332 18.43 11.55 -28.20
CA ASN A 332 19.00 11.75 -29.52
C ASN A 332 17.90 11.98 -30.59
N PHE A 333 17.05 13.01 -30.35
CA PHE A 333 16.01 13.46 -31.28
C PHE A 333 16.36 14.83 -31.85
N PRO A 334 16.22 15.09 -33.16
CA PRO A 334 16.51 16.39 -33.73
C PRO A 334 15.84 17.57 -33.00
N ALA A 335 14.54 17.45 -32.71
CA ALA A 335 13.78 18.46 -31.98
C ALA A 335 14.32 18.73 -30.56
N TYR A 336 14.77 17.70 -29.86
CA TYR A 336 15.37 17.85 -28.55
C TYR A 336 16.75 18.50 -28.65
N LEU A 337 17.61 18.05 -29.58
CA LEU A 337 18.94 18.56 -29.77
C LEU A 337 18.91 20.04 -30.21
N HIS A 338 18.01 20.40 -31.14
CA HIS A 338 17.81 21.78 -31.58
C HIS A 338 17.41 22.72 -30.45
N ARG A 339 16.51 22.27 -29.55
CA ARG A 339 16.12 23.04 -28.35
C ARG A 339 17.33 23.43 -27.48
N PHE A 340 18.32 22.57 -27.41
CA PHE A 340 19.58 22.83 -26.66
C PHE A 340 20.72 23.35 -27.52
N LYS A 341 20.42 23.81 -28.76
CA LYS A 341 21.40 24.35 -29.71
C LYS A 341 22.52 23.37 -30.07
N LEU A 342 22.22 22.06 -30.03
CA LEU A 342 23.13 20.98 -30.40
C LEU A 342 22.88 20.46 -31.84
N SER A 343 21.85 20.95 -32.50
CA SER A 343 21.50 20.72 -33.90
C SER A 343 21.08 22.04 -34.58
N GLU A 344 21.33 22.17 -35.85
CA GLU A 344 20.96 23.36 -36.64
C GLU A 344 19.44 23.50 -36.82
N ASN A 345 18.72 22.38 -36.90
CA ASN A 345 17.27 22.34 -37.08
C ASN A 345 16.64 21.21 -36.26
N ASP A 346 15.31 21.22 -36.19
CA ASP A 346 14.47 20.26 -35.47
C ASP A 346 13.89 19.18 -36.40
N LYS A 347 14.29 19.13 -37.67
CA LYS A 347 13.70 18.26 -38.68
C LYS A 347 14.31 16.87 -38.70
N CYS A 348 13.48 15.89 -39.12
CA CYS A 348 13.93 14.51 -39.32
C CYS A 348 14.53 14.36 -40.73
N ASP A 349 15.61 13.62 -40.84
CA ASP A 349 16.21 13.27 -42.16
C ASP A 349 15.31 12.42 -43.07
N CYS A 350 14.15 12.00 -42.61
CA CYS A 350 13.19 11.22 -43.43
C CYS A 350 12.34 12.16 -44.33
N SER A 351 12.18 13.44 -43.96
CA SER A 351 11.44 14.46 -44.68
C SER A 351 11.81 15.86 -44.14
N ASP A 352 11.93 16.81 -45.03
CA ASP A 352 12.27 18.23 -44.70
C ASP A 352 11.16 18.95 -43.91
N ASP A 353 9.95 18.43 -43.91
CA ASP A 353 8.79 19.05 -43.24
C ASP A 353 8.44 18.45 -41.87
N GLU A 354 8.96 17.27 -41.55
CA GLU A 354 8.60 16.56 -40.32
C GLU A 354 9.53 16.87 -39.16
N ILE A 355 8.92 17.24 -38.01
CA ILE A 355 9.66 17.46 -36.76
C ILE A 355 10.17 16.12 -36.22
N GLY A 356 11.47 16.04 -36.00
CA GLY A 356 12.13 14.84 -35.51
C GLY A 356 12.03 14.70 -33.98
N ASP A 357 10.83 14.53 -33.45
CA ASP A 357 10.58 14.30 -32.02
C ASP A 357 10.44 12.79 -31.67
N ALA A 358 10.20 12.50 -30.41
CA ALA A 358 10.06 11.12 -29.93
C ALA A 358 8.80 10.42 -30.48
N ALA A 359 7.71 11.15 -30.73
CA ALA A 359 6.49 10.56 -31.28
C ALA A 359 6.66 10.26 -32.77
N HIS A 360 7.28 11.17 -33.53
CA HIS A 360 7.66 10.92 -34.91
C HIS A 360 8.57 9.70 -35.02
N PHE A 361 9.65 9.65 -34.24
CA PHE A 361 10.56 8.50 -34.21
C PHE A 361 9.80 7.19 -33.93
N ALA A 362 8.99 7.18 -32.88
CA ALA A 362 8.33 5.97 -32.43
C ALA A 362 7.25 5.44 -33.40
N PHE A 363 6.49 6.35 -34.07
CA PHE A 363 5.25 5.96 -34.71
C PHE A 363 5.10 6.39 -36.18
N LEU A 364 5.84 7.39 -36.63
CA LEU A 364 5.60 8.05 -37.91
C LEU A 364 6.79 7.99 -38.87
N CYS A 365 8.03 7.96 -38.36
CA CYS A 365 9.22 8.07 -39.19
C CYS A 365 9.35 6.91 -40.17
N THR A 366 9.33 7.20 -41.48
CA THR A 366 9.45 6.20 -42.56
C THR A 366 10.80 5.49 -42.59
N LYS A 367 11.86 6.17 -42.11
CA LYS A 367 13.21 5.60 -41.98
C LYS A 367 13.27 4.35 -41.10
N HIS A 368 12.30 4.21 -40.18
CA HIS A 368 12.24 3.12 -39.21
C HIS A 368 11.10 2.12 -39.45
N ASP A 369 10.39 2.20 -40.58
CA ASP A 369 9.23 1.35 -40.89
C ASP A 369 9.56 -0.13 -40.84
N ASN A 370 10.69 -0.55 -41.43
CA ASN A 370 11.10 -1.95 -41.43
C ASN A 370 11.24 -2.52 -39.99
N TYR A 371 11.73 -1.74 -39.07
CA TYR A 371 11.87 -2.15 -37.64
C TYR A 371 10.53 -2.11 -36.91
N ARG A 372 9.60 -1.26 -37.34
CA ARG A 372 8.28 -1.04 -36.70
C ARG A 372 7.24 -2.06 -37.14
N THR A 373 7.41 -2.74 -38.25
CA THR A 373 6.43 -3.65 -38.87
C THR A 373 5.86 -4.67 -37.86
N LYS A 374 6.70 -5.28 -37.04
CA LYS A 374 6.28 -6.27 -36.03
C LYS A 374 5.36 -5.62 -34.98
N LEU A 375 5.73 -4.46 -34.47
CA LEU A 375 4.93 -3.71 -33.51
C LEU A 375 3.57 -3.31 -34.10
N MET A 376 3.56 -2.82 -35.34
CA MET A 376 2.33 -2.44 -36.05
C MET A 376 1.40 -3.66 -36.19
N HIS A 377 1.93 -4.79 -36.62
CA HIS A 377 1.14 -6.00 -36.79
C HIS A 377 0.53 -6.48 -35.47
N GLU A 378 1.32 -6.57 -34.39
CA GLU A 378 0.84 -6.99 -33.08
C GLU A 378 -0.19 -6.01 -32.52
N TYR A 379 0.01 -4.69 -32.69
CA TYR A 379 -0.93 -3.70 -32.23
C TYR A 379 -2.27 -3.77 -32.98
N LEU A 380 -2.22 -3.86 -34.32
CA LEU A 380 -3.41 -3.88 -35.19
C LEU A 380 -4.24 -5.16 -35.03
N THR A 381 -3.68 -6.25 -34.52
CA THR A 381 -4.45 -7.47 -34.21
C THR A 381 -5.64 -7.21 -33.27
N ASN A 382 -5.49 -6.27 -32.32
CA ASN A 382 -6.50 -5.97 -31.32
C ASN A 382 -6.99 -4.51 -31.34
N ASN A 383 -6.50 -3.69 -32.27
CA ASN A 383 -6.83 -2.26 -32.35
C ASN A 383 -7.04 -1.85 -33.82
N PRO A 384 -8.02 -1.00 -34.11
CA PRO A 384 -8.44 -0.75 -35.50
C PRO A 384 -7.58 0.27 -36.25
N ARG A 385 -6.65 1.00 -35.57
CA ARG A 385 -5.96 2.15 -36.17
C ARG A 385 -4.50 2.24 -35.72
N TRP A 386 -3.66 2.73 -36.64
CA TRP A 386 -2.30 3.20 -36.42
C TRP A 386 -2.24 4.71 -36.70
N PRO A 387 -1.47 5.53 -36.03
CA PRO A 387 -0.58 5.22 -34.90
C PRO A 387 -1.33 4.80 -33.62
N PRO A 388 -0.63 4.09 -32.71
CA PRO A 388 -1.22 3.58 -31.48
C PRO A 388 -1.56 4.71 -30.51
N THR A 389 -2.44 4.40 -29.56
CA THR A 389 -2.52 5.18 -28.33
C THR A 389 -1.41 4.68 -27.41
N GLU A 390 -0.50 5.53 -27.00
CA GLU A 390 0.78 5.22 -26.36
C GLU A 390 0.60 4.39 -25.08
N HIS A 391 -0.38 4.73 -24.25
CA HIS A 391 -0.65 3.99 -23.01
C HIS A 391 -1.01 2.51 -23.24
N LYS A 392 -1.65 2.16 -24.38
CA LYS A 392 -1.96 0.78 -24.70
C LYS A 392 -0.72 -0.06 -24.95
N ILE A 393 0.33 0.54 -25.53
CA ILE A 393 1.62 -0.13 -25.66
C ILE A 393 2.24 -0.35 -24.28
N PHE A 394 2.20 0.67 -23.45
CA PHE A 394 2.80 0.60 -22.11
C PHE A 394 2.07 -0.38 -21.17
N GLU A 395 0.76 -0.47 -21.23
CA GLU A 395 -0.04 -1.38 -20.40
C GLU A 395 0.10 -2.85 -20.78
N ASN A 396 0.33 -3.15 -22.06
CA ASN A 396 0.42 -4.52 -22.57
C ASN A 396 1.86 -5.01 -22.58
N LYS A 397 2.14 -6.07 -21.81
CA LYS A 397 3.49 -6.63 -21.67
C LYS A 397 4.12 -7.08 -22.99
N THR A 398 3.34 -7.66 -23.89
CA THR A 398 3.84 -8.14 -25.20
C THR A 398 4.15 -6.96 -26.09
N LEU A 399 3.21 -6.03 -26.26
CA LEU A 399 3.42 -4.79 -27.04
C LEU A 399 4.59 -3.98 -26.52
N TRP A 400 4.75 -3.89 -25.19
CA TRP A 400 5.88 -3.18 -24.59
C TRP A 400 7.22 -3.83 -24.97
N ARG A 401 7.33 -5.15 -24.91
CA ARG A 401 8.55 -5.87 -25.31
C ARG A 401 8.87 -5.66 -26.78
N THR A 402 7.86 -5.75 -27.66
CA THR A 402 8.05 -5.50 -29.09
C THR A 402 8.42 -4.05 -29.36
N PHE A 403 7.92 -3.12 -28.56
CA PHE A 403 8.31 -1.71 -28.62
C PHE A 403 9.78 -1.48 -28.17
N GLU A 404 10.23 -2.15 -27.11
CA GLU A 404 11.62 -2.14 -26.68
C GLU A 404 12.55 -2.73 -27.74
N GLU A 405 12.15 -3.84 -28.34
CA GLU A 405 12.87 -4.50 -29.43
C GLU A 405 12.99 -3.60 -30.68
N PHE A 406 11.90 -2.91 -31.03
CA PHE A 406 11.90 -1.90 -32.09
C PHE A 406 12.93 -0.81 -31.80
N ILE A 407 12.86 -0.16 -30.65
CA ILE A 407 13.78 0.94 -30.27
C ILE A 407 15.24 0.46 -30.34
N TYR A 408 15.52 -0.72 -29.77
CA TYR A 408 16.85 -1.29 -29.74
C TYR A 408 17.41 -1.54 -31.16
N ASN A 409 16.60 -2.15 -32.03
CA ASN A 409 17.02 -2.53 -33.38
C ASN A 409 17.29 -1.36 -34.30
N THR A 410 16.66 -0.19 -34.09
CA THR A 410 16.94 1.02 -34.88
C THR A 410 18.37 1.53 -34.68
N GLY A 411 18.98 1.30 -33.51
CA GLY A 411 20.29 1.86 -33.15
C GLY A 411 20.33 3.40 -33.06
N ALA A 412 19.23 4.08 -33.36
CA ALA A 412 19.19 5.54 -33.55
C ALA A 412 19.41 6.33 -32.25
N LEU A 413 19.01 5.75 -31.10
CA LEU A 413 19.11 6.40 -29.80
C LEU A 413 20.40 6.07 -29.04
N VAL A 414 21.29 5.29 -29.64
CA VAL A 414 22.58 4.98 -29.04
C VAL A 414 23.55 6.12 -29.26
N VAL A 415 23.94 6.80 -28.19
CA VAL A 415 24.96 7.86 -28.26
C VAL A 415 26.33 7.20 -28.45
N LYS A 416 26.97 7.44 -29.60
CA LYS A 416 28.35 7.02 -29.84
C LYS A 416 29.25 7.90 -28.95
N ASN A 417 29.97 7.24 -28.03
CA ASN A 417 30.89 7.88 -27.08
C ASN A 417 31.97 8.70 -27.78
N SER A 418 31.81 10.00 -27.95
CA SER A 418 32.95 10.90 -28.19
C SER A 418 32.72 12.37 -27.82
N GLU A 419 31.48 12.89 -27.74
CA GLU A 419 31.28 14.32 -27.55
C GLU A 419 30.38 14.74 -26.37
N HIS A 420 29.54 13.88 -25.82
CA HIS A 420 28.56 14.26 -24.79
C HIS A 420 28.98 13.98 -23.32
N GLN A 421 30.16 13.44 -23.05
CA GLN A 421 30.65 13.32 -21.66
C GLN A 421 30.99 14.69 -21.03
N ARG A 422 31.20 15.74 -21.82
CA ARG A 422 31.55 17.08 -21.30
C ARG A 422 30.40 17.79 -20.60
N TYR A 423 29.15 17.52 -21.00
CA TYR A 423 27.98 18.21 -20.41
C TYR A 423 27.46 17.63 -19.11
N ASN A 424 27.93 16.43 -18.71
CA ASN A 424 27.51 15.79 -17.43
C ASN A 424 28.38 16.19 -16.24
N THR A 425 29.49 16.92 -16.45
CA THR A 425 30.44 17.26 -15.39
C THR A 425 30.47 18.75 -15.03
N GLU A 426 29.93 19.62 -15.88
CA GLU A 426 29.97 21.07 -15.62
C GLU A 426 28.78 21.62 -14.82
N ASP A 427 27.62 20.91 -14.82
CA ASP A 427 26.41 21.33 -14.10
C ASP A 427 26.45 21.09 -12.56
N THR A 428 27.49 20.43 -12.05
CA THR A 428 27.66 20.28 -10.60
C THR A 428 28.33 21.47 -9.93
N SER A 429 28.96 22.36 -10.71
CA SER A 429 29.66 23.53 -10.17
C SER A 429 28.80 24.81 -10.13
N GLU A 430 27.81 24.94 -11.01
CA GLU A 430 26.93 26.12 -11.01
C GLU A 430 25.83 26.05 -9.93
N ASP A 431 25.34 24.84 -9.60
CA ASP A 431 24.37 24.66 -8.51
C ASP A 431 25.00 24.88 -7.10
N GLU A 432 26.30 24.67 -6.95
CA GLU A 432 27.01 24.95 -5.70
C GLU A 432 27.34 26.46 -5.56
N ASN A 433 27.58 27.18 -6.65
CA ASN A 433 27.82 28.60 -6.61
C ASN A 433 26.54 29.42 -6.40
N ASN A 434 25.40 29.03 -6.99
CA ASN A 434 24.10 29.65 -6.72
C ASN A 434 23.60 29.45 -5.30
N LEU A 435 24.04 28.37 -4.61
CA LEU A 435 23.73 28.15 -3.19
C LEU A 435 24.58 29.01 -2.24
N GLN A 436 25.74 29.51 -2.70
CA GLN A 436 26.58 30.42 -1.92
C GLN A 436 26.22 31.91 -2.12
N GLU A 437 25.78 32.34 -3.30
CA GLU A 437 25.31 33.71 -3.53
C GLU A 437 23.96 33.99 -2.82
N GLU A 438 23.00 33.02 -2.77
CA GLU A 438 21.75 33.21 -2.03
C GLU A 438 21.93 33.20 -0.50
N SER A 439 23.07 32.75 0.03
CA SER A 439 23.38 32.77 1.47
C SER A 439 24.02 34.09 1.96
N MET A 440 24.43 34.96 1.07
CA MET A 440 25.03 36.24 1.41
C MET A 440 24.03 37.42 1.41
N ASP A 441 22.88 37.29 0.75
CA ASP A 441 21.87 38.37 0.70
C ASP A 441 20.90 38.37 1.91
N ASP A 442 20.90 37.35 2.75
CA ASP A 442 19.99 37.22 3.91
C ASP A 442 20.53 37.85 5.23
N ASN A 443 21.73 38.49 5.17
CA ASN A 443 22.33 39.10 6.37
C ASN A 443 22.37 40.65 6.36
N SER A 444 21.64 41.32 5.44
CA SER A 444 21.70 42.79 5.33
C SER A 444 20.48 43.55 5.85
N ASP A 445 19.44 42.91 6.44
CA ASP A 445 18.22 43.60 6.89
C ASP A 445 17.92 43.52 8.41
N GLU A 446 18.92 43.30 9.25
CA GLU A 446 18.77 43.41 10.73
C GLU A 446 19.75 44.43 11.35
N GLU A 447 19.84 45.65 10.81
CA GLU A 447 20.31 46.82 11.57
C GLU A 447 19.66 48.08 11.01
N GLU A 448 18.45 48.42 11.46
CA GLU A 448 17.91 49.79 11.67
C GLU A 448 16.44 49.73 12.09
N SER A 449 16.22 49.69 13.42
CA SER A 449 15.24 50.57 14.09
C SER A 449 15.28 50.35 15.60
N SER A 450 15.64 51.38 16.23
CA SER A 450 15.65 51.72 17.66
C SER A 450 14.44 51.28 18.48
#